data_15a740e64e41b3c37f79ecfab7a3de8f
#
_entry.id   15a740e64e41b3c37f79ecfab7a3de8f
#
_cell.length_a   1.000
_cell.length_b   1.000
_cell.length_c   1.000
_cell.angle_alpha   90.00
_cell.angle_beta   90.00
_cell.angle_gamma   90.00
#
_symmetry.space_group_name_H-M   'P 1'
#
loop_
_entity.id
_entity.type
_entity.pdbx_description
1 polymer ?
#
loop_
_entity_poly.entity_id
_entity_poly.type
_entity_poly.pdbx_seq_one_letter_code
_entity_poly.pdbx_strand_id
1 'polypeptide(L)'
;IIYESLTCPSCANFHKDVYPELKKRYIDTGIVNIEFRNFPLDLAALNASKLAHCKNDGNSNILHYLYINQKSWAKGNNILDVNNNLKTILKNSNFEIDFEKCLNNKKIEDFVLEERISGHKKYKIEGTPTLIINEEKFDKPINFKNIKKIIEKMI
;
A
#
# COMPACT_ATOMS: atom_id res chain seq x y z
N ILE A 1 -0.14 7.95 8.86
CA ILE A 1 -0.07 6.52 8.52
C ILE A 1 -1.30 6.16 7.70
N ILE A 2 -1.14 5.36 6.66
CA ILE A 2 -2.26 4.80 5.92
C ILE A 2 -2.13 3.27 5.87
N TYR A 3 -3.17 2.57 6.29
CA TYR A 3 -3.26 1.11 6.21
C TYR A 3 -4.00 0.71 4.94
N GLU A 4 -3.37 -0.16 4.16
CA GLU A 4 -3.80 -0.46 2.80
C GLU A 4 -3.72 -1.94 2.45
N SER A 5 -4.51 -2.35 1.46
CA SER A 5 -4.45 -3.68 0.84
C SER A 5 -4.23 -3.54 -0.67
N LEU A 6 -3.27 -4.27 -1.21
CA LEU A 6 -2.93 -4.18 -2.64
C LEU A 6 -4.03 -4.66 -3.59
N THR A 7 -5.01 -5.41 -3.09
CA THR A 7 -6.20 -5.79 -3.87
C THR A 7 -7.38 -4.84 -3.71
N CYS A 8 -7.29 -3.86 -2.79
CA CYS A 8 -8.36 -2.91 -2.54
C CYS A 8 -8.44 -1.82 -3.63
N PRO A 9 -9.55 -1.69 -4.38
CA PRO A 9 -9.69 -0.66 -5.42
C PRO A 9 -9.61 0.77 -4.89
N SER A 10 -10.15 1.05 -3.71
CA SER A 10 -10.08 2.36 -3.08
C SER A 10 -8.65 2.74 -2.69
N CYS A 11 -7.81 1.76 -2.31
CA CYS A 11 -6.38 1.99 -2.08
C CYS A 11 -5.67 2.35 -3.38
N ALA A 12 -5.96 1.65 -4.48
CA ALA A 12 -5.41 2.00 -5.79
C ALA A 12 -5.82 3.43 -6.22
N ASN A 13 -7.06 3.82 -5.99
CA ASN A 13 -7.53 5.18 -6.27
C ASN A 13 -6.78 6.22 -5.41
N PHE A 14 -6.49 5.92 -4.14
CA PHE A 14 -5.67 6.80 -3.30
C PHE A 14 -4.30 7.06 -3.94
N HIS A 15 -3.61 6.01 -4.38
CA HIS A 15 -2.29 6.13 -5.02
C HIS A 15 -2.33 6.85 -6.36
N LYS A 16 -3.44 6.74 -7.10
CA LYS A 16 -3.61 7.37 -8.40
C LYS A 16 -4.00 8.85 -8.31
N ASP A 17 -4.97 9.16 -7.44
CA ASP A 17 -5.69 10.44 -7.50
C ASP A 17 -5.38 11.35 -6.29
N VAL A 18 -5.00 10.79 -5.14
CA VAL A 18 -4.82 11.56 -3.88
C VAL A 18 -3.35 11.72 -3.54
N TYR A 19 -2.60 10.64 -3.53
CA TYR A 19 -1.20 10.65 -3.13
C TYR A 19 -0.31 11.60 -3.96
N PRO A 20 -0.43 11.69 -5.30
CA PRO A 20 0.41 12.61 -6.08
C PRO A 20 0.23 14.09 -5.67
N GLU A 21 -1.00 14.50 -5.36
CA GLU A 21 -1.28 15.86 -4.88
C GLU A 21 -0.74 16.10 -3.47
N LEU A 22 -0.90 15.11 -2.57
CA LEU A 22 -0.31 15.17 -1.23
C LEU A 22 1.21 15.23 -1.30
N LYS A 23 1.81 14.39 -2.15
CA LYS A 23 3.25 14.35 -2.35
C LYS A 23 3.79 15.71 -2.77
N LYS A 24 3.26 16.26 -3.86
CA LYS A 24 3.69 17.54 -4.41
C LYS A 24 3.57 18.72 -3.43
N ARG A 25 2.47 18.76 -2.67
CA ARG A 25 2.14 19.94 -1.85
C ARG A 25 2.68 19.89 -0.44
N TYR A 26 2.79 18.70 0.13
CA TYR A 26 3.07 18.56 1.57
C TYR A 26 4.23 17.62 1.89
N ILE A 27 4.42 16.54 1.13
CA ILE A 27 5.47 15.56 1.43
C ILE A 27 6.82 16.05 0.91
N ASP A 28 6.90 16.45 -0.36
CA ASP A 28 8.13 16.97 -0.96
C ASP A 28 8.60 18.31 -0.34
N THR A 29 7.68 19.02 0.32
CA THR A 29 7.98 20.24 1.07
C THR A 29 8.37 20.00 2.53
N GLY A 30 8.30 18.74 2.98
CA GLY A 30 8.64 18.36 4.35
C GLY A 30 7.58 18.70 5.41
N ILE A 31 6.40 19.19 4.99
CA ILE A 31 5.29 19.54 5.92
C ILE A 31 4.64 18.28 6.49
N VAL A 32 4.53 17.22 5.68
CA VAL A 32 3.89 15.94 6.06
C VAL A 32 4.83 14.81 5.76
N ASN A 33 4.90 13.85 6.67
CA ASN A 33 5.47 12.53 6.41
C ASN A 33 4.32 11.51 6.31
N ILE A 34 4.36 10.63 5.31
CA ILE A 34 3.40 9.55 5.15
C ILE A 34 4.09 8.20 5.32
N GLU A 35 3.43 7.31 6.04
CA GLU A 35 3.87 5.94 6.24
C GLU A 35 2.78 5.00 5.71
N PHE A 36 3.16 4.17 4.73
CA PHE A 36 2.28 3.13 4.18
C PHE A 36 2.45 1.85 5.01
N ARG A 37 1.34 1.31 5.52
CA ARG A 37 1.33 0.06 6.28
C ARG A 37 0.44 -0.98 5.65
N ASN A 38 0.88 -2.22 5.73
CA ASN A 38 0.19 -3.34 5.12
C ASN A 38 -1.01 -3.79 5.96
N PHE A 39 -2.14 -3.94 5.29
CA PHE A 39 -3.34 -4.58 5.84
C PHE A 39 -3.96 -5.51 4.77
N PRO A 40 -3.26 -6.58 4.39
CA PRO A 40 -3.74 -7.46 3.32
C PRO A 40 -5.08 -8.08 3.69
N LEU A 41 -6.06 -7.95 2.79
CA LEU A 41 -7.43 -8.47 2.99
C LEU A 41 -7.59 -9.90 2.46
N ASP A 42 -6.67 -10.34 1.62
CA ASP A 42 -6.67 -11.66 1.00
C ASP A 42 -5.25 -12.14 0.65
N LEU A 43 -5.13 -13.38 0.18
CA LEU A 43 -3.85 -14.00 -0.16
C LEU A 43 -3.15 -13.27 -1.32
N ALA A 44 -3.90 -12.78 -2.30
CA ALA A 44 -3.32 -12.03 -3.42
C ALA A 44 -2.68 -10.72 -2.94
N ALA A 45 -3.34 -10.01 -2.03
CA ALA A 45 -2.78 -8.81 -1.39
C ALA A 45 -1.53 -9.14 -0.57
N LEU A 46 -1.54 -10.25 0.19
CA LEU A 46 -0.37 -10.69 0.95
C LEU A 46 0.83 -10.97 0.02
N ASN A 47 0.61 -11.71 -1.06
CA ASN A 47 1.67 -12.02 -2.03
C ASN A 47 2.21 -10.75 -2.70
N ALA A 48 1.33 -9.87 -3.14
CA ALA A 48 1.73 -8.58 -3.71
C ALA A 48 2.51 -7.72 -2.70
N SER A 49 2.11 -7.71 -1.42
CA SER A 49 2.82 -7.00 -0.36
C SER A 49 4.23 -7.56 -0.14
N LYS A 50 4.40 -8.88 -0.19
CA LYS A 50 5.74 -9.49 -0.09
C LYS A 50 6.65 -9.03 -1.22
N LEU A 51 6.13 -8.94 -2.44
CA LEU A 51 6.88 -8.44 -3.59
C LEU A 51 7.21 -6.94 -3.45
N ALA A 52 6.26 -6.14 -2.97
CA ALA A 52 6.45 -4.71 -2.73
C ALA A 52 7.56 -4.42 -1.71
N HIS A 53 7.74 -5.29 -0.72
CA HIS A 53 8.73 -5.16 0.35
C HIS A 53 10.00 -6.00 0.15
N CYS A 54 10.18 -6.60 -1.03
CA CYS A 54 11.28 -7.52 -1.30
C CYS A 54 12.67 -6.90 -1.06
N LYS A 55 12.86 -5.67 -1.49
CA LYS A 55 14.13 -4.96 -1.26
C LYS A 55 14.23 -4.37 0.14
N ASN A 56 13.12 -4.01 0.73
CA ASN A 56 13.00 -3.37 2.05
C ASN A 56 14.02 -2.24 2.26
N ASP A 57 14.19 -1.42 1.22
CA ASP A 57 15.19 -0.34 1.13
C ASP A 57 14.62 1.03 1.52
N GLY A 58 13.43 1.06 2.10
CA GLY A 58 12.69 2.29 2.43
C GLY A 58 12.07 2.99 1.22
N ASN A 59 12.18 2.40 0.02
CA ASN A 59 11.65 2.94 -1.21
C ASN A 59 10.31 2.29 -1.54
N SER A 60 9.26 3.10 -1.69
CA SER A 60 7.91 2.62 -1.98
C SER A 60 7.56 2.55 -3.47
N ASN A 61 8.54 2.62 -4.37
CA ASN A 61 8.28 2.66 -5.82
C ASN A 61 7.58 1.40 -6.31
N ILE A 62 7.97 0.21 -5.85
CA ILE A 62 7.30 -1.05 -6.21
C ILE A 62 5.86 -1.04 -5.70
N LEU A 63 5.63 -0.58 -4.48
CA LEU A 63 4.29 -0.46 -3.89
C LEU A 63 3.37 0.41 -4.77
N HIS A 64 3.82 1.63 -5.11
CA HIS A 64 3.05 2.53 -5.96
C HIS A 64 2.80 1.93 -7.35
N TYR A 65 3.82 1.30 -7.93
CA TYR A 65 3.70 0.62 -9.23
C TYR A 65 2.63 -0.46 -9.21
N LEU A 66 2.59 -1.28 -8.16
CA LEU A 66 1.58 -2.34 -8.01
C LEU A 66 0.17 -1.76 -7.87
N TYR A 67 -0.03 -0.68 -7.13
CA TYR A 67 -1.33 0.00 -7.03
C TYR A 67 -1.78 0.59 -8.36
N ILE A 68 -0.92 1.30 -9.08
CA ILE A 68 -1.25 1.90 -10.37
C ILE A 68 -1.63 0.84 -11.40
N ASN A 69 -0.98 -0.32 -11.36
CA ASN A 69 -1.22 -1.45 -12.26
C ASN A 69 -2.16 -2.52 -11.69
N GLN A 70 -2.89 -2.23 -10.61
CA GLN A 70 -3.72 -3.21 -9.90
C GLN A 70 -4.64 -4.00 -10.83
N LYS A 71 -5.33 -3.34 -11.76
CA LYS A 71 -6.25 -3.99 -12.70
C LYS A 71 -5.56 -4.97 -13.65
N SER A 72 -4.28 -4.83 -13.88
CA SER A 72 -3.51 -5.71 -14.76
C SER A 72 -3.11 -7.02 -14.08
N TRP A 73 -2.87 -7.00 -12.77
CA TRP A 73 -2.42 -8.17 -12.05
C TRP A 73 -3.45 -8.77 -11.09
N ALA A 74 -4.32 -7.96 -10.47
CA ALA A 74 -5.31 -8.41 -9.48
C ALA A 74 -6.55 -9.01 -10.17
N LYS A 75 -6.34 -9.98 -11.05
CA LYS A 75 -7.38 -10.66 -11.83
C LYS A 75 -7.02 -12.12 -12.05
N GLY A 76 -8.02 -12.96 -12.30
CA GLY A 76 -7.86 -14.39 -12.55
C GLY A 76 -8.82 -15.19 -11.68
N ASN A 77 -8.80 -16.51 -11.86
CA ASN A 77 -9.72 -17.42 -11.20
C ASN A 77 -9.14 -18.02 -9.90
N ASN A 78 -7.83 -17.92 -9.72
CA ASN A 78 -7.12 -18.49 -8.57
C ASN A 78 -5.82 -17.74 -8.29
N ILE A 79 -5.15 -18.10 -7.20
CA ILE A 79 -3.92 -17.44 -6.78
C ILE A 79 -2.76 -17.63 -7.76
N LEU A 80 -2.73 -18.73 -8.51
CA LEU A 80 -1.67 -18.98 -9.50
C LEU A 80 -1.79 -17.99 -10.67
N ASP A 81 -3.00 -17.68 -11.11
CA ASP A 81 -3.25 -16.66 -12.15
C ASP A 81 -2.74 -15.30 -11.69
N VAL A 82 -3.06 -14.91 -10.47
CA VAL A 82 -2.62 -13.64 -9.88
C VAL A 82 -1.09 -13.59 -9.76
N ASN A 83 -0.47 -14.64 -9.27
CA ASN A 83 0.99 -14.72 -9.14
C ASN A 83 1.68 -14.63 -10.51
N ASN A 84 1.14 -15.27 -11.54
CA ASN A 84 1.65 -15.19 -12.91
C ASN A 84 1.52 -13.77 -13.47
N ASN A 85 0.40 -13.09 -13.22
CA ASN A 85 0.21 -11.71 -13.61
C ASN A 85 1.19 -10.77 -12.91
N LEU A 86 1.38 -10.94 -11.60
CA LEU A 86 2.40 -10.19 -10.82
C LEU A 86 3.81 -10.41 -11.37
N LYS A 87 4.17 -11.66 -11.65
CA LYS A 87 5.47 -11.99 -12.24
C LYS A 87 5.66 -11.31 -13.60
N THR A 88 4.63 -11.31 -14.44
CA THR A 88 4.67 -10.69 -15.76
C THR A 88 4.86 -9.17 -15.67
N ILE A 89 4.07 -8.46 -14.85
CA ILE A 89 4.20 -7.00 -14.77
C ILE A 89 5.52 -6.57 -14.14
N LEU A 90 6.02 -7.31 -13.15
CA LEU A 90 7.29 -7.00 -12.51
C LEU A 90 8.49 -7.30 -13.41
N LYS A 91 8.43 -8.38 -14.21
CA LYS A 91 9.45 -8.67 -15.23
C LYS A 91 9.53 -7.57 -16.31
N ASN A 92 8.40 -6.97 -16.67
CA ASN A 92 8.32 -5.89 -17.65
C ASN A 92 8.62 -4.50 -17.06
N SER A 93 8.84 -4.44 -15.74
CA SER A 93 9.23 -3.21 -15.03
C SER A 93 10.75 -3.06 -14.98
N ASN A 94 11.20 -1.91 -14.48
CA ASN A 94 12.63 -1.65 -14.21
C ASN A 94 13.07 -2.14 -12.82
N PHE A 95 12.20 -2.84 -12.08
CA PHE A 95 12.54 -3.35 -10.76
C PHE A 95 13.27 -4.68 -10.87
N GLU A 96 14.47 -4.73 -10.33
CA GLU A 96 15.28 -5.95 -10.26
C GLU A 96 15.00 -6.67 -8.96
N ILE A 97 14.07 -7.64 -9.00
CA ILE A 97 13.76 -8.51 -7.85
C ILE A 97 13.76 -9.97 -8.28
N ASP A 98 14.17 -10.83 -7.38
CA ASP A 98 14.00 -12.29 -7.51
C ASP A 98 12.59 -12.65 -7.04
N PHE A 99 11.68 -12.82 -7.98
CA PHE A 99 10.26 -13.04 -7.73
C PHE A 99 10.00 -14.21 -6.77
N GLU A 100 10.58 -15.39 -7.06
CA GLU A 100 10.36 -16.60 -6.26
C GLU A 100 10.95 -16.47 -4.85
N LYS A 101 12.14 -15.90 -4.74
CA LYS A 101 12.78 -15.64 -3.45
C LYS A 101 11.95 -14.68 -2.60
N CYS A 102 11.43 -13.61 -3.20
CA CYS A 102 10.60 -12.63 -2.50
C CYS A 102 9.26 -13.23 -2.07
N LEU A 103 8.60 -13.96 -2.97
CA LEU A 103 7.31 -14.60 -2.72
C LEU A 103 7.39 -15.63 -1.58
N ASN A 104 8.51 -16.33 -1.45
CA ASN A 104 8.73 -17.36 -0.43
C ASN A 104 9.49 -16.85 0.81
N ASN A 105 9.71 -15.55 0.93
CA ASN A 105 10.43 -14.97 2.06
C ASN A 105 9.56 -14.89 3.31
N LYS A 106 9.78 -15.79 4.26
CA LYS A 106 9.02 -15.86 5.52
C LYS A 106 9.18 -14.60 6.39
N LYS A 107 10.35 -13.97 6.41
CA LYS A 107 10.58 -12.76 7.20
C LYS A 107 9.74 -11.58 6.68
N ILE A 108 9.62 -11.44 5.37
CA ILE A 108 8.79 -10.40 4.75
C ILE A 108 7.31 -10.72 5.01
N GLU A 109 6.90 -11.97 4.91
CA GLU A 109 5.53 -12.38 5.24
C GLU A 109 5.17 -12.03 6.68
N ASP A 110 6.03 -12.38 7.64
CA ASP A 110 5.82 -12.08 9.05
C ASP A 110 5.75 -10.56 9.30
N PHE A 111 6.60 -9.78 8.66
CA PHE A 111 6.56 -8.32 8.70
C PHE A 111 5.20 -7.76 8.22
N VAL A 112 4.73 -8.22 7.06
CA VAL A 112 3.45 -7.77 6.49
C VAL A 112 2.27 -8.13 7.40
N LEU A 113 2.25 -9.36 7.93
CA LEU A 113 1.20 -9.83 8.82
C LEU A 113 1.24 -9.13 10.19
N GLU A 114 2.43 -8.82 10.71
CA GLU A 114 2.58 -8.07 11.96
C GLU A 114 2.02 -6.64 11.84
N GLU A 115 2.23 -5.97 10.73
CA GLU A 115 1.62 -4.66 10.48
C GLU A 115 0.09 -4.73 10.51
N ARG A 116 -0.50 -5.77 9.90
CA ARG A 116 -1.95 -6.00 9.93
C ARG A 116 -2.45 -6.24 11.36
N ILE A 117 -1.78 -7.11 12.10
CA ILE A 117 -2.15 -7.46 13.47
C ILE A 117 -2.04 -6.24 14.39
N SER A 118 -0.94 -5.51 14.32
CA SER A 118 -0.71 -4.32 15.15
C SER A 118 -1.67 -3.19 14.82
N GLY A 119 -1.99 -2.98 13.54
CA GLY A 119 -2.99 -2.02 13.11
C GLY A 119 -4.39 -2.33 13.66
N HIS A 120 -4.80 -3.60 13.59
CA HIS A 120 -6.07 -4.02 14.19
C HIS A 120 -6.07 -3.83 15.71
N LYS A 121 -5.01 -4.22 16.39
CA LYS A 121 -4.91 -4.08 17.86
C LYS A 121 -4.91 -2.62 18.30
N LYS A 122 -4.07 -1.78 17.68
CA LYS A 122 -3.88 -0.37 18.09
C LYS A 122 -5.03 0.52 17.68
N TYR A 123 -5.46 0.44 16.42
CA TYR A 123 -6.40 1.39 15.83
C TYR A 123 -7.77 0.78 15.49
N LYS A 124 -8.00 -0.49 15.84
CA LYS A 124 -9.25 -1.21 15.50
C LYS A 124 -9.57 -1.13 14.01
N ILE A 125 -8.54 -1.34 13.18
CA ILE A 125 -8.71 -1.35 11.72
C ILE A 125 -9.43 -2.62 11.29
N GLU A 126 -10.46 -2.47 10.49
CA GLU A 126 -11.30 -3.56 9.96
C GLU A 126 -11.44 -3.52 8.44
N GLY A 127 -10.95 -2.46 7.81
CA GLY A 127 -11.03 -2.28 6.35
C GLY A 127 -9.98 -1.31 5.84
N THR A 128 -9.88 -1.21 4.52
CA THR A 128 -8.89 -0.40 3.82
C THR A 128 -9.53 0.49 2.75
N PRO A 129 -8.94 1.65 2.43
CA PRO A 129 -7.88 2.30 3.18
C PRO A 129 -8.36 2.83 4.54
N THR A 130 -7.51 2.80 5.55
CA THR A 130 -7.74 3.50 6.82
C THR A 130 -6.60 4.47 7.07
N LEU A 131 -6.92 5.74 7.19
CA LEU A 131 -5.96 6.82 7.41
C LEU A 131 -5.91 7.20 8.90
N ILE A 132 -4.70 7.29 9.44
CA ILE A 132 -4.41 7.77 10.79
C ILE A 132 -3.61 9.06 10.66
N ILE A 133 -4.09 10.14 11.24
CA ILE A 133 -3.40 11.43 11.26
C ILE A 133 -3.12 11.79 12.72
N ASN A 134 -1.83 11.95 13.08
CA ASN A 134 -1.39 12.26 14.44
C ASN A 134 -2.05 11.35 15.49
N GLU A 135 -1.97 10.03 15.30
CA GLU A 135 -2.49 8.97 16.18
C GLU A 135 -4.03 8.85 16.20
N GLU A 136 -4.77 9.68 15.49
CA GLU A 136 -6.23 9.63 15.44
C GLU A 136 -6.73 9.06 14.11
N LYS A 137 -7.73 8.19 14.17
CA LYS A 137 -8.37 7.65 12.97
C LYS A 137 -9.16 8.75 12.26
N PHE A 138 -8.86 8.91 10.97
CA PHE A 138 -9.56 9.87 10.12
C PHE A 138 -10.96 9.33 9.77
N ASP A 139 -12.00 10.09 10.11
CA ASP A 139 -13.41 9.70 10.06
C ASP A 139 -14.17 10.20 8.82
N LYS A 140 -13.47 10.87 7.90
CA LYS A 140 -14.07 11.45 6.68
C LYS A 140 -13.68 10.64 5.45
N PRO A 141 -14.40 10.80 4.33
CA PRO A 141 -13.98 10.22 3.05
C PRO A 141 -12.55 10.59 2.71
N ILE A 142 -11.73 9.57 2.39
CA ILE A 142 -10.32 9.74 2.06
C ILE A 142 -10.22 10.29 0.64
N ASN A 143 -10.08 11.61 0.56
CA ASN A 143 -9.83 12.35 -0.67
C ASN A 143 -8.93 13.55 -0.38
N PHE A 144 -8.34 14.11 -1.42
CA PHE A 144 -7.40 15.22 -1.28
C PHE A 144 -8.00 16.42 -0.54
N LYS A 145 -9.25 16.81 -0.87
CA LYS A 145 -9.94 17.97 -0.26
C LYS A 145 -10.07 17.83 1.26
N ASN A 146 -10.51 16.68 1.72
CA ASN A 146 -10.72 16.44 3.15
C ASN A 146 -9.40 16.33 3.91
N ILE A 147 -8.40 15.66 3.35
CA ILE A 147 -7.07 15.54 3.96
C ILE A 147 -6.39 16.92 4.01
N LYS A 148 -6.40 17.66 2.91
CA LYS A 148 -5.89 19.03 2.83
C LYS A 148 -6.45 19.91 3.95
N LYS A 149 -7.78 19.88 4.15
CA LYS A 149 -8.45 20.69 5.18
C LYS A 149 -7.95 20.38 6.60
N ILE A 150 -7.58 19.13 6.87
CA ILE A 150 -7.02 18.77 8.19
C ILE A 150 -5.57 19.22 8.30
N ILE A 151 -4.75 18.98 7.28
CA ILE A 151 -3.34 19.41 7.28
C ILE A 151 -3.27 20.94 7.48
N GLU A 152 -4.05 21.70 6.73
CA GLU A 152 -4.04 23.18 6.81
C GLU A 152 -4.53 23.75 8.14
N LYS A 153 -5.19 22.94 8.97
CA LYS A 153 -5.54 23.35 10.35
C LYS A 153 -4.43 23.05 11.36
N MET A 154 -3.47 22.20 10.98
CA MET A 154 -2.39 21.76 11.86
C MET A 154 -1.08 22.54 11.65
N ILE A 155 -1.00 23.25 10.53
CA ILE A 155 0.15 24.11 10.18
C ILE A 155 -0.23 25.59 10.33
#